data_4a2cee6f87060e27910c0affd7b9f246
#
_entry.id   4a2cee6f87060e27910c0affd7b9f246
#
_cell.length_a   1.000
_cell.length_b   1.000
_cell.length_c   1.000
_cell.angle_alpha   90.00
_cell.angle_beta   90.00
_cell.angle_gamma   90.00
#
_symmetry.space_group_name_H-M   'P 1'
#
loop_
_entity.id
_entity.type
_entity.pdbx_description
1 polymer ?
#
loop_
_entity_poly.entity_id
_entity_poly.type
_entity_poly.pdbx_seq_one_letter_code
_entity_poly.pdbx_strand_id
1 'polypeptide(L)'
;MASNTPVCDFGWQAVDFELEDTHASRHTLASLRGPNGLLLMFICNHCPYVKAVIDRICRDARDLQALGIGVAAIMSNDPVEYPEDSMENMQRVAEQLAFSFPYLHDTTQAVARAYGAVCTPDFFGFNQQLQLQYRGRLDASGRLPAGPHVRRELFEAMREVAATGHGPR
;
A
#
# COMPACT_ATOMS: atom_id res chain seq x y z
N MET A 1 -5.56 2.46 23.51
CA MET A 1 -4.28 3.18 23.59
C MET A 1 -3.84 3.51 22.17
N ALA A 2 -3.68 4.78 21.88
CA ALA A 2 -3.12 5.15 20.61
C ALA A 2 -1.70 4.57 20.55
N SER A 3 -1.51 3.53 19.76
CA SER A 3 -0.17 3.12 19.41
C SER A 3 0.52 4.33 18.78
N ASN A 4 1.77 4.55 19.08
CA ASN A 4 2.58 5.55 18.38
C ASN A 4 2.66 5.14 16.90
N THR A 5 1.59 5.42 16.17
CA THR A 5 1.59 5.20 14.73
C THR A 5 2.51 6.24 14.10
N PRO A 6 3.27 5.91 13.08
CA PRO A 6 4.13 6.88 12.40
C PRO A 6 3.33 7.85 11.53
N VAL A 7 2.17 8.29 12.01
CA VAL A 7 1.31 9.23 11.29
C VAL A 7 2.07 10.53 11.14
N CYS A 8 2.42 10.88 9.92
CA CYS A 8 3.16 12.10 9.59
C CYS A 8 4.50 12.23 10.31
N ASP A 9 5.07 11.13 10.80
CA ASP A 9 6.44 11.10 11.31
C ASP A 9 7.40 10.92 10.12
N PHE A 10 7.58 11.99 9.38
CA PHE A 10 8.41 11.95 8.19
C PHE A 10 9.88 11.70 8.57
N GLY A 11 10.49 10.78 7.85
CA GLY A 11 11.82 10.25 8.18
C GLY A 11 11.78 8.95 8.98
N TRP A 12 10.60 8.52 9.45
CA TRP A 12 10.46 7.24 10.14
C TRP A 12 10.98 6.10 9.25
N GLN A 13 11.86 5.28 9.80
CA GLN A 13 12.47 4.20 9.05
C GLN A 13 11.52 3.03 8.95
N ALA A 14 11.29 2.53 7.73
CA ALA A 14 10.45 1.36 7.51
C ALA A 14 10.97 0.15 8.28
N VAL A 15 10.07 -0.59 8.91
CA VAL A 15 10.39 -1.83 9.61
C VAL A 15 10.42 -2.98 8.61
N ASP A 16 11.52 -3.74 8.58
CA ASP A 16 11.64 -4.86 7.64
C ASP A 16 10.70 -6.01 8.00
N PHE A 17 10.38 -6.80 7.00
CA PHE A 17 9.51 -7.95 7.12
C PHE A 17 9.85 -8.98 6.04
N GLU A 18 9.29 -10.18 6.19
CA GLU A 18 9.30 -11.20 5.15
C GLU A 18 7.92 -11.81 5.07
N LEU A 19 7.25 -11.62 3.93
CA LEU A 19 5.88 -12.06 3.70
C LEU A 19 5.77 -12.80 2.36
N GLU A 20 4.85 -13.76 2.30
CA GLU A 20 4.54 -14.47 1.06
C GLU A 20 3.46 -13.75 0.27
N ASP A 21 3.60 -13.77 -1.05
CA ASP A 21 2.58 -13.26 -1.97
C ASP A 21 1.59 -14.37 -2.39
N THR A 22 0.71 -14.05 -3.33
CA THR A 22 -0.31 -14.97 -3.84
C THR A 22 0.27 -16.11 -4.68
N HIS A 23 1.56 -16.09 -4.98
CA HIS A 23 2.29 -17.12 -5.71
C HIS A 23 3.28 -17.89 -4.82
N ALA A 24 3.15 -17.75 -3.50
CA ALA A 24 4.06 -18.33 -2.49
C ALA A 24 5.52 -17.84 -2.62
N SER A 25 5.74 -16.73 -3.28
CA SER A 25 7.04 -16.06 -3.34
C SER A 25 7.21 -15.14 -2.13
N ARG A 26 8.39 -15.15 -1.53
CA ARG A 26 8.69 -14.34 -0.36
C ARG A 26 9.28 -13.00 -0.76
N HIS A 27 8.87 -11.96 -0.04
CA HIS A 27 9.30 -10.59 -0.29
C HIS A 27 9.74 -9.91 1.00
N THR A 28 10.79 -9.12 0.89
CA THR A 28 11.28 -8.23 1.95
C THR A 28 11.25 -6.79 1.43
N LEU A 29 11.55 -5.82 2.30
CA LEU A 29 11.66 -4.42 1.85
C LEU A 29 12.70 -4.29 0.74
N ALA A 30 13.85 -4.97 0.86
CA ALA A 30 14.91 -4.91 -0.14
C ALA A 30 14.44 -5.42 -1.52
N SER A 31 13.60 -6.45 -1.55
CA SER A 31 13.10 -7.01 -2.80
C SER A 31 11.96 -6.17 -3.41
N LEU A 32 11.22 -5.45 -2.57
CA LEU A 32 10.04 -4.69 -3.00
C LEU A 32 10.37 -3.27 -3.46
N ARG A 33 11.37 -2.64 -2.85
CA ARG A 33 11.66 -1.25 -3.15
C ARG A 33 12.14 -1.06 -4.58
N GLY A 34 11.68 0.02 -5.20
CA GLY A 34 12.21 0.47 -6.48
C GLY A 34 13.42 1.38 -6.28
N PRO A 35 14.10 1.77 -7.37
CA PRO A 35 15.27 2.65 -7.28
C PRO A 35 14.94 4.04 -6.71
N ASN A 36 13.68 4.47 -6.78
CA ASN A 36 13.27 5.81 -6.38
C ASN A 36 12.34 5.82 -5.16
N GLY A 37 12.02 4.68 -4.60
CA GLY A 37 11.19 4.59 -3.40
C GLY A 37 10.27 3.38 -3.37
N LEU A 38 9.33 3.40 -2.43
CA LEU A 38 8.41 2.28 -2.19
C LEU A 38 7.07 2.80 -1.70
N LEU A 39 5.98 2.24 -2.24
CA LEU A 39 4.63 2.43 -1.73
C LEU A 39 4.12 1.11 -1.16
N LEU A 40 3.78 1.10 0.13
CA LEU A 40 3.11 -0.01 0.79
C LEU A 40 1.64 0.36 1.04
N MET A 41 0.74 -0.55 0.68
CA MET A 41 -0.69 -0.35 0.81
C MET A 41 -1.29 -1.48 1.65
N PHE A 42 -1.92 -1.13 2.76
CA PHE A 42 -2.68 -2.11 3.55
C PHE A 42 -4.10 -2.14 3.00
N ILE A 43 -4.47 -3.25 2.39
CA ILE A 43 -5.79 -3.46 1.79
C ILE A 43 -6.34 -4.82 2.17
N CYS A 44 -7.62 -5.06 1.88
CA CYS A 44 -8.25 -6.38 2.05
C CYS A 44 -9.24 -6.62 0.90
N ASN A 45 -9.71 -7.86 0.81
CA ASN A 45 -10.60 -8.25 -0.29
C ASN A 45 -12.05 -7.80 -0.07
N HIS A 46 -12.50 -7.76 1.20
CA HIS A 46 -13.91 -7.56 1.52
C HIS A 46 -14.28 -6.12 1.84
N CYS A 47 -13.32 -5.25 2.11
CA CYS A 47 -13.59 -3.88 2.55
C CYS A 47 -14.31 -3.09 1.45
N PRO A 48 -15.53 -2.58 1.71
CA PRO A 48 -16.25 -1.79 0.70
C PRO A 48 -15.50 -0.55 0.27
N TYR A 49 -14.74 0.07 1.17
CA TYR A 49 -13.93 1.24 0.84
C TYR A 49 -12.84 0.88 -0.18
N VAL A 50 -12.14 -0.24 0.05
CA VAL A 50 -11.12 -0.72 -0.90
C VAL A 50 -11.76 -1.04 -2.25
N LYS A 51 -12.88 -1.77 -2.25
CA LYS A 51 -13.58 -2.12 -3.49
C LYS A 51 -13.98 -0.89 -4.30
N ALA A 52 -14.34 0.20 -3.63
CA ALA A 52 -14.74 1.43 -4.29
C ALA A 52 -13.57 2.15 -4.98
N VAL A 53 -12.33 1.96 -4.51
CA VAL A 53 -11.16 2.71 -5.00
C VAL A 53 -10.13 1.85 -5.73
N ILE A 54 -10.33 0.52 -5.79
CA ILE A 54 -9.30 -0.41 -6.26
C ILE A 54 -8.84 -0.14 -7.69
N ASP A 55 -9.71 0.30 -8.57
CA ASP A 55 -9.34 0.63 -9.94
C ASP A 55 -8.38 1.82 -9.98
N ARG A 56 -8.62 2.82 -9.14
CA ARG A 56 -7.73 3.98 -9.02
C ARG A 56 -6.40 3.58 -8.39
N ILE A 57 -6.42 2.67 -7.42
CA ILE A 57 -5.19 2.12 -6.81
C ILE A 57 -4.36 1.43 -7.89
N CYS A 58 -4.96 0.56 -8.69
CA CYS A 58 -4.25 -0.17 -9.74
C CYS A 58 -3.66 0.78 -10.78
N ARG A 59 -4.39 1.83 -11.17
CA ARG A 59 -3.91 2.85 -12.09
C ARG A 59 -2.69 3.57 -11.52
N ASP A 60 -2.80 4.05 -10.29
CA ASP A 60 -1.72 4.81 -9.64
C ASP A 60 -0.49 3.92 -9.42
N ALA A 61 -0.68 2.66 -9.07
CA ALA A 61 0.41 1.72 -8.90
C ALA A 61 1.22 1.55 -10.20
N ARG A 62 0.53 1.35 -11.32
CA ARG A 62 1.22 1.22 -12.62
C ARG A 62 1.99 2.47 -12.99
N ASP A 63 1.38 3.63 -12.77
CA ASP A 63 2.01 4.91 -13.10
C ASP A 63 3.23 5.18 -12.21
N LEU A 64 3.15 4.82 -10.92
CA LEU A 64 4.27 4.97 -9.99
C LEU A 64 5.41 3.99 -10.30
N GLN A 65 5.08 2.75 -10.67
CA GLN A 65 6.10 1.77 -11.07
C GLN A 65 6.90 2.26 -12.27
N ALA A 66 6.25 2.96 -13.20
CA ALA A 66 6.94 3.58 -14.34
C ALA A 66 7.91 4.70 -13.91
N LEU A 67 7.72 5.27 -12.72
CA LEU A 67 8.60 6.28 -12.14
C LEU A 67 9.69 5.70 -11.24
N GLY A 68 9.81 4.37 -11.17
CA GLY A 68 10.82 3.71 -10.34
C GLY A 68 10.42 3.54 -8.88
N ILE A 69 9.15 3.67 -8.56
CA ILE A 69 8.61 3.38 -7.23
C ILE A 69 8.19 1.91 -7.18
N GLY A 70 8.71 1.14 -6.22
CA GLY A 70 8.21 -0.20 -5.93
C GLY A 70 6.82 -0.09 -5.29
N VAL A 71 5.94 -1.05 -5.58
CA VAL A 71 4.58 -1.05 -5.01
C VAL A 71 4.27 -2.45 -4.50
N ALA A 72 3.69 -2.55 -3.31
CA ALA A 72 3.18 -3.80 -2.76
C ALA A 72 1.93 -3.54 -1.93
N ALA A 73 1.02 -4.48 -1.94
CA ALA A 73 -0.16 -4.47 -1.08
C ALA A 73 -0.02 -5.55 -0.01
N ILE A 74 -0.48 -5.26 1.19
CA ILE A 74 -0.41 -6.17 2.35
C ILE A 74 -1.83 -6.35 2.89
N MET A 75 -2.23 -7.61 3.04
CA MET A 75 -3.52 -7.98 3.65
C MET A 75 -3.24 -8.61 5.02
N SER A 76 -3.77 -7.98 6.07
CA SER A 76 -3.49 -8.35 7.46
C SER A 76 -4.72 -8.87 8.22
N ASN A 77 -5.86 -9.04 7.55
CA ASN A 77 -7.05 -9.59 8.20
C ASN A 77 -6.93 -11.10 8.40
N ASP A 78 -7.53 -11.59 9.47
CA ASP A 78 -7.55 -13.02 9.78
C ASP A 78 -8.60 -13.71 8.89
N PRO A 79 -8.22 -14.69 8.03
CA PRO A 79 -9.18 -15.38 7.18
C PRO A 79 -10.18 -16.24 7.94
N VAL A 80 -9.89 -16.62 9.18
CA VAL A 80 -10.86 -17.35 10.03
C VAL A 80 -12.00 -16.42 10.42
N GLU A 81 -11.69 -15.18 10.79
CA GLU A 81 -12.69 -14.16 11.12
C GLU A 81 -13.33 -13.55 9.88
N TYR A 82 -12.54 -13.38 8.81
CA TYR A 82 -12.98 -12.80 7.54
C TYR A 82 -12.68 -13.75 6.39
N PRO A 83 -13.54 -14.75 6.13
CA PRO A 83 -13.28 -15.75 5.09
C PRO A 83 -13.07 -15.16 3.69
N GLU A 84 -13.63 -13.97 3.41
CA GLU A 84 -13.43 -13.25 2.15
C GLU A 84 -11.97 -12.85 1.94
N ASP A 85 -11.18 -12.78 3.00
CA ASP A 85 -9.77 -12.39 2.96
C ASP A 85 -8.82 -13.60 2.97
N SER A 86 -9.29 -14.77 2.53
CA SER A 86 -8.46 -15.94 2.36
C SER A 86 -7.41 -15.75 1.26
N MET A 87 -6.35 -16.55 1.32
CA MET A 87 -5.34 -16.56 0.25
C MET A 87 -5.93 -16.88 -1.11
N GLU A 88 -6.90 -17.81 -1.17
CA GLU A 88 -7.59 -18.12 -2.43
C GLU A 88 -8.30 -16.90 -3.02
N ASN A 89 -8.97 -16.12 -2.17
CA ASN A 89 -9.64 -14.90 -2.61
C ASN A 89 -8.63 -13.80 -2.96
N MET A 90 -7.51 -13.71 -2.25
CA MET A 90 -6.42 -12.80 -2.63
C MET A 90 -5.90 -13.12 -4.04
N GLN A 91 -5.68 -14.40 -4.35
CA GLN A 91 -5.25 -14.84 -5.67
C GLN A 91 -6.28 -14.46 -6.73
N ARG A 92 -7.55 -14.69 -6.46
CA ARG A 92 -8.64 -14.35 -7.39
C ARG A 92 -8.72 -12.85 -7.66
N VAL A 93 -8.63 -12.03 -6.61
CA VAL A 93 -8.68 -10.57 -6.74
C VAL A 93 -7.48 -10.06 -7.53
N ALA A 94 -6.29 -10.55 -7.23
CA ALA A 94 -5.07 -10.15 -7.94
C ALA A 94 -5.13 -10.49 -9.42
N GLU A 95 -5.67 -11.66 -9.77
CA GLU A 95 -5.85 -12.08 -11.17
C GLU A 95 -6.92 -11.25 -11.87
N GLN A 96 -8.11 -11.15 -11.28
CA GLN A 96 -9.24 -10.44 -11.89
C GLN A 96 -8.94 -8.96 -12.14
N LEU A 97 -8.21 -8.33 -11.24
CA LEU A 97 -7.86 -6.92 -11.34
C LEU A 97 -6.51 -6.68 -11.98
N ALA A 98 -5.82 -7.75 -12.39
CA ALA A 98 -4.51 -7.68 -13.03
C ALA A 98 -3.52 -6.82 -12.23
N PHE A 99 -3.37 -7.11 -10.94
CA PHE A 99 -2.44 -6.37 -10.07
C PHE A 99 -1.03 -6.38 -10.66
N SER A 100 -0.46 -5.20 -10.83
CA SER A 100 0.93 -5.03 -11.28
C SER A 100 1.95 -5.15 -10.14
N PHE A 101 1.48 -5.38 -8.93
CA PHE A 101 2.27 -5.42 -7.70
C PHE A 101 1.99 -6.69 -6.91
N PRO A 102 2.94 -7.14 -6.07
CA PRO A 102 2.72 -8.29 -5.19
C PRO A 102 1.61 -8.00 -4.17
N TYR A 103 0.78 -9.01 -3.91
CA TYR A 103 -0.24 -8.96 -2.87
C TYR A 103 0.18 -9.93 -1.77
N LEU A 104 0.59 -9.38 -0.62
CA LEU A 104 1.26 -10.10 0.46
C LEU A 104 0.29 -10.42 1.60
N HIS A 105 0.51 -11.55 2.26
CA HIS A 105 -0.31 -11.96 3.39
C HIS A 105 0.46 -11.82 4.71
N ASP A 106 0.00 -10.92 5.56
CA ASP A 106 0.51 -10.70 6.93
C ASP A 106 -0.29 -11.58 7.91
N THR A 107 0.07 -12.87 7.99
CA THR A 107 -0.73 -13.88 8.68
C THR A 107 -0.90 -13.64 10.17
N THR A 108 0.08 -13.02 10.81
CA THR A 108 0.06 -12.76 12.25
C THR A 108 -0.36 -11.33 12.60
N GLN A 109 -0.62 -10.50 11.59
CA GLN A 109 -0.89 -9.06 11.73
C GLN A 109 0.29 -8.28 12.34
N ALA A 110 1.47 -8.90 12.41
CA ALA A 110 2.65 -8.28 13.01
C ALA A 110 3.13 -7.06 12.23
N VAL A 111 3.07 -7.13 10.89
CA VAL A 111 3.50 -6.01 10.04
C VAL A 111 2.54 -4.84 10.18
N ALA A 112 1.22 -5.10 10.14
CA ALA A 112 0.23 -4.05 10.35
C ALA A 112 0.42 -3.35 11.70
N ARG A 113 0.70 -4.12 12.75
CA ARG A 113 0.96 -3.55 14.08
C ARG A 113 2.24 -2.72 14.11
N ALA A 114 3.31 -3.23 13.49
CA ALA A 114 4.60 -2.52 13.44
C ALA A 114 4.50 -1.18 12.71
N TYR A 115 3.66 -1.12 11.66
CA TYR A 115 3.45 0.11 10.89
C TYR A 115 2.35 1.00 11.47
N GLY A 116 1.59 0.50 12.44
CA GLY A 116 0.44 1.22 12.98
C GLY A 116 -0.70 1.39 11.99
N ALA A 117 -0.85 0.44 11.06
CA ALA A 117 -1.96 0.43 10.13
C ALA A 117 -3.25 0.12 10.87
N VAL A 118 -4.22 1.04 10.82
CA VAL A 118 -5.44 0.97 11.63
C VAL A 118 -6.70 0.75 10.80
N CYS A 119 -6.62 0.97 9.51
CA CYS A 119 -7.77 0.82 8.61
C CYS A 119 -7.29 0.41 7.22
N THR A 120 -8.21 0.04 6.37
CA THR A 120 -7.95 -0.21 4.95
C THR A 120 -8.84 0.68 4.09
N PRO A 121 -8.31 1.26 3.04
CA PRO A 121 -6.90 1.26 2.63
C PRO A 121 -6.06 2.21 3.49
N ASP A 122 -4.82 1.86 3.74
CA ASP A 122 -3.86 2.71 4.44
C ASP A 122 -2.57 2.75 3.61
N PHE A 123 -2.09 3.95 3.27
CA PHE A 123 -0.99 4.14 2.32
C PHE A 123 0.23 4.71 3.02
N PHE A 124 1.37 4.04 2.82
CA PHE A 124 2.67 4.45 3.36
C PHE A 124 3.65 4.61 2.20
N GLY A 125 4.11 5.83 1.97
CA GLY A 125 5.07 6.15 0.92
C GLY A 125 6.46 6.42 1.50
N PHE A 126 7.47 5.74 0.94
CA PHE A 126 8.87 5.81 1.38
C PHE A 126 9.77 6.27 0.26
N ASN A 127 10.86 6.98 0.61
CA ASN A 127 11.91 7.32 -0.34
C ASN A 127 12.86 6.14 -0.58
N GLN A 128 13.92 6.36 -1.35
CA GLN A 128 14.89 5.29 -1.67
C GLN A 128 15.66 4.79 -0.45
N GLN A 129 15.73 5.58 0.64
CA GLN A 129 16.32 5.17 1.91
C GLN A 129 15.31 4.50 2.83
N LEU A 130 14.08 4.24 2.36
CA LEU A 130 12.97 3.66 3.12
C LEU A 130 12.57 4.50 4.34
N GLN A 131 12.66 5.81 4.20
CA GLN A 131 12.15 6.78 5.18
C GLN A 131 10.77 7.25 4.76
N LEU A 132 9.85 7.29 5.72
CA LEU A 132 8.46 7.69 5.47
C LEU A 132 8.40 9.13 4.96
N GLN A 133 7.76 9.34 3.81
CA GLN A 133 7.58 10.65 3.19
C GLN A 133 6.12 10.99 2.93
N TYR A 134 5.26 10.00 2.90
CA TYR A 134 3.82 10.21 2.72
C TYR A 134 3.05 9.18 3.52
N ARG A 135 2.04 9.64 4.21
CA ARG A 135 0.98 8.80 4.76
C ARG A 135 -0.33 9.53 4.63
N GLY A 136 -1.32 8.89 4.01
CA GLY A 136 -2.60 9.53 3.82
C GLY A 136 -3.51 8.73 2.91
N ARG A 137 -4.44 9.42 2.30
CA ARG A 137 -5.47 8.85 1.44
C ARG A 137 -5.03 8.83 -0.02
N LEU A 138 -5.77 8.07 -0.83
CA LEU A 138 -5.56 8.02 -2.27
C LEU A 138 -5.88 9.37 -2.91
N ASP A 139 -7.08 9.90 -2.64
CA ASP A 139 -7.55 11.19 -3.11
C ASP A 139 -8.76 11.67 -2.27
N ALA A 140 -9.27 12.84 -2.58
CA ALA A 140 -10.38 13.45 -1.83
C ALA A 140 -11.74 12.80 -2.10
N SER A 141 -11.85 11.94 -3.11
CA SER A 141 -13.12 11.31 -3.48
C SER A 141 -13.59 10.26 -2.47
N GLY A 142 -12.67 9.70 -1.68
CA GLY A 142 -13.02 8.62 -0.76
C GLY A 142 -13.63 7.45 -1.51
N ARG A 143 -14.83 7.01 -1.10
CA ARG A 143 -15.57 5.92 -1.75
C ARG A 143 -16.33 6.34 -3.00
N LEU A 144 -16.44 7.63 -3.25
CA LEU A 144 -17.17 8.14 -4.41
C LEU A 144 -16.31 8.04 -5.66
N PRO A 145 -16.92 7.92 -6.85
CA PRO A 145 -16.16 7.99 -8.10
C PRO A 145 -15.38 9.29 -8.19
N ALA A 146 -14.13 9.20 -8.65
CA ALA A 146 -13.31 10.39 -8.83
C ALA A 146 -13.82 11.19 -10.04
N GLY A 147 -14.09 12.45 -9.82
CA GLY A 147 -14.41 13.39 -10.91
C GLY A 147 -13.14 13.74 -11.69
N PRO A 148 -13.30 14.43 -12.84
CA PRO A 148 -12.16 14.75 -13.71
C PRO A 148 -11.19 15.78 -13.09
N HIS A 149 -11.60 16.49 -12.06
CA HIS A 149 -10.78 17.52 -11.41
C HIS A 149 -10.22 17.10 -10.06
N VAL A 150 -10.42 15.86 -9.65
CA VAL A 150 -9.90 15.37 -8.38
C VAL A 150 -8.40 15.19 -8.49
N ARG A 151 -7.65 15.81 -7.57
CA ARG A 151 -6.20 15.65 -7.51
C ARG A 151 -5.86 14.22 -7.09
N ARG A 152 -4.89 13.65 -7.78
CA ARG A 152 -4.31 12.35 -7.44
C ARG A 152 -3.27 12.55 -6.33
N GLU A 153 -3.74 12.78 -5.10
CA GLU A 153 -2.89 13.21 -3.97
C GLU A 153 -1.76 12.23 -3.69
N LEU A 154 -2.07 10.92 -3.62
CA LEU A 154 -1.07 9.89 -3.41
C LEU A 154 -0.06 9.86 -4.57
N PHE A 155 -0.54 9.84 -5.79
CA PHE A 155 0.32 9.77 -6.98
C PHE A 155 1.23 11.00 -7.06
N GLU A 156 0.68 12.20 -6.88
CA GLU A 156 1.46 13.44 -6.93
C GLU A 156 2.53 13.48 -5.84
N ALA A 157 2.19 13.05 -4.62
CA ALA A 157 3.12 12.99 -3.51
C ALA A 157 4.28 12.02 -3.80
N MET A 158 3.96 10.83 -4.28
CA MET A 158 4.99 9.82 -4.58
C MET A 158 5.82 10.18 -5.81
N ARG A 159 5.23 10.89 -6.78
CA ARG A 159 5.99 11.44 -7.91
C ARG A 159 7.04 12.43 -7.42
N GLU A 160 6.69 13.29 -6.47
CA GLU A 160 7.63 14.22 -5.86
C GLU A 160 8.72 13.47 -5.09
N VAL A 161 8.36 12.43 -4.34
CA VAL A 161 9.33 11.57 -3.65
C VAL A 161 10.32 10.94 -4.65
N ALA A 162 9.82 10.44 -5.78
CA ALA A 162 10.67 9.85 -6.81
C ALA A 162 11.65 10.86 -7.39
N ALA A 163 11.23 12.11 -7.54
CA ALA A 163 12.07 13.17 -8.14
C ALA A 163 13.06 13.79 -7.14
N THR A 164 12.66 13.94 -5.87
CA THR A 164 13.42 14.74 -4.89
C THR A 164 13.90 13.97 -3.67
N GLY A 165 13.33 12.79 -3.40
CA GLY A 165 13.56 12.04 -2.17
C GLY A 165 12.73 12.52 -0.98
N HIS A 166 11.86 13.51 -1.19
CA HIS A 166 11.02 14.10 -0.15
C HIS A 166 9.58 14.24 -0.65
N GLY A 167 8.63 14.01 0.26
CA GLY A 167 7.22 14.24 0.00
C GLY A 167 6.79 15.68 0.26
N PRO A 168 5.54 16.00 -0.05
CA PRO A 168 4.97 17.31 0.28
C PRO A 168 4.86 17.48 1.79
N ARG A 169 5.02 18.71 2.26
CA ARG A 169 4.89 19.06 3.67
C ARG A 169 3.51 19.59 3.99
#